data_fb6e36ab396f43fab87867cb84ddb5aa
#
_entry.id   fb6e36ab396f43fab87867cb84ddb5aa
#
_cell.length_a   1.000
_cell.length_b   1.000
_cell.length_c   1.000
_cell.angle_alpha   90.00
_cell.angle_beta   90.00
_cell.angle_gamma   90.00
#
_symmetry.space_group_name_H-M   'P 1'
#
loop_
_entity.id
_entity.type
_entity.pdbx_description
1 polymer ?
#
loop_
_entity_poly.entity_id
_entity_poly.type
_entity_poly.pdbx_seq_one_letter_code
_entity_poly.pdbx_strand_id
1 'polypeptide(L)'
;MTTDLTSGLDTAAFSSVIKPSDDLFRFVNGPWIDTYRLPDDKARYGSFDKLAEDAESQIRDILEDEDCPAAKSQALYRSFMDTDAIEAAGATPIRPPTRRR
;
A
#
# COMPACT_ATOMS: atom_id res chain seq x y z
N MET A 1 -27.99 18.64 -3.32
CA MET A 1 -27.25 17.38 -3.20
C MET A 1 -26.79 17.23 -1.75
N THR A 2 -27.46 16.45 -0.99
CA THR A 2 -26.99 16.05 0.34
C THR A 2 -25.86 15.05 0.11
N THR A 3 -24.63 15.48 0.32
CA THR A 3 -23.50 14.57 0.43
C THR A 3 -23.75 13.72 1.67
N ASP A 4 -24.07 12.47 1.48
CA ASP A 4 -24.23 11.51 2.57
C ASP A 4 -22.83 11.28 3.15
N LEU A 5 -22.51 12.06 4.19
CA LEU A 5 -21.24 11.94 4.90
C LEU A 5 -21.32 10.68 5.75
N THR A 6 -20.83 9.58 5.21
CA THR A 6 -20.66 8.34 5.99
C THR A 6 -19.56 8.56 7.04
N SER A 7 -19.85 8.14 8.26
CA SER A 7 -18.84 8.10 9.32
C SER A 7 -17.68 7.19 8.90
N GLY A 8 -16.44 7.60 9.16
CA GLY A 8 -15.26 6.75 8.95
C GLY A 8 -15.16 5.59 9.96
N LEU A 9 -16.15 5.42 10.84
CA LEU A 9 -16.20 4.35 11.82
C LEU A 9 -17.03 3.18 11.29
N ASP A 10 -16.39 2.02 11.16
CA ASP A 10 -17.08 0.77 10.88
C ASP A 10 -17.62 0.15 12.18
N THR A 11 -18.85 0.54 12.52
CA THR A 11 -19.52 0.03 13.73
C THR A 11 -19.91 -1.43 13.65
N ALA A 12 -19.96 -2.03 12.45
CA ALA A 12 -20.24 -3.44 12.26
C ALA A 12 -19.06 -4.33 12.69
N ALA A 13 -17.86 -3.76 12.73
CA ALA A 13 -16.65 -4.44 13.19
C ALA A 13 -16.50 -4.46 14.72
N PHE A 14 -17.39 -3.82 15.48
CA PHE A 14 -17.31 -3.80 16.94
C PHE A 14 -17.70 -5.13 17.56
N SER A 15 -17.18 -5.40 18.78
CA SER A 15 -17.50 -6.63 19.52
C SER A 15 -18.99 -6.70 19.87
N SER A 16 -19.60 -7.84 19.60
CA SER A 16 -20.95 -8.16 20.07
C SER A 16 -21.00 -8.74 21.48
N VAL A 17 -19.85 -9.06 22.05
CA VAL A 17 -19.73 -9.77 23.35
C VAL A 17 -19.23 -8.83 24.46
N ILE A 18 -18.26 -7.97 24.14
CA ILE A 18 -17.65 -7.05 25.11
C ILE A 18 -18.43 -5.74 25.12
N LYS A 19 -18.79 -5.26 26.30
CA LYS A 19 -19.48 -3.97 26.44
C LYS A 19 -18.47 -2.82 26.44
N PRO A 20 -18.81 -1.68 25.82
CA PRO A 20 -17.92 -0.51 25.79
C PRO A 20 -17.62 0.07 27.17
N SER A 21 -18.52 -0.15 28.15
CA SER A 21 -18.32 0.22 29.55
C SER A 21 -17.30 -0.61 30.30
N ASP A 22 -17.06 -1.84 29.83
CA ASP A 22 -16.17 -2.80 30.50
C ASP A 22 -14.75 -2.69 29.96
N ASP A 23 -14.62 -2.69 28.64
CA ASP A 23 -13.34 -2.51 27.93
C ASP A 23 -13.58 -1.88 26.54
N LEU A 24 -13.48 -0.55 26.47
CA LEU A 24 -13.69 0.18 25.23
C LEU A 24 -12.69 -0.21 24.15
N PHE A 25 -11.44 -0.46 24.52
CA PHE A 25 -10.40 -0.83 23.55
C PHE A 25 -10.73 -2.18 22.90
N ARG A 26 -11.07 -3.18 23.70
CA ARG A 26 -11.44 -4.50 23.19
C ARG A 26 -12.81 -4.51 22.53
N PHE A 27 -13.72 -3.65 22.96
CA PHE A 27 -15.01 -3.48 22.27
C PHE A 27 -14.80 -3.06 20.81
N VAL A 28 -13.90 -2.09 20.56
CA VAL A 28 -13.65 -1.56 19.22
C VAL A 28 -12.70 -2.45 18.41
N ASN A 29 -11.60 -2.90 19.02
CA ASN A 29 -10.49 -3.55 18.31
C ASN A 29 -10.42 -5.07 18.49
N GLY A 30 -11.14 -5.62 19.48
CA GLY A 30 -11.05 -7.03 19.82
C GLY A 30 -11.28 -7.97 18.65
N PRO A 31 -12.38 -7.87 17.90
CA PRO A 31 -12.66 -8.78 16.80
C PRO A 31 -11.57 -8.75 15.72
N TRP A 32 -10.99 -7.59 15.45
CA TRP A 32 -9.88 -7.47 14.52
C TRP A 32 -8.60 -8.11 15.08
N ILE A 33 -8.26 -7.85 16.35
CA ILE A 33 -7.07 -8.43 16.99
C ILE A 33 -7.14 -9.95 17.02
N ASP A 34 -8.32 -10.51 17.28
CA ASP A 34 -8.52 -11.94 17.39
C ASP A 34 -8.47 -12.67 16.04
N THR A 35 -8.72 -11.97 14.95
CA THR A 35 -8.78 -12.54 13.60
C THR A 35 -7.60 -12.18 12.71
N TYR A 36 -6.95 -11.03 12.95
CA TYR A 36 -5.85 -10.56 12.13
C TYR A 36 -4.55 -11.32 12.42
N ARG A 37 -3.96 -11.89 11.38
CA ARG A 37 -2.64 -12.51 11.47
C ARG A 37 -1.59 -11.53 10.94
N LEU A 38 -0.68 -11.12 11.83
CA LEU A 38 0.43 -10.24 11.46
C LEU A 38 1.34 -10.96 10.44
N PRO A 39 1.69 -10.33 9.30
CA PRO A 39 2.68 -10.87 8.38
C PRO A 39 4.04 -11.07 9.06
N ASP A 40 4.79 -12.08 8.64
CA ASP A 40 6.06 -12.48 9.25
C ASP A 40 7.16 -11.41 9.14
N ASP A 41 7.04 -10.51 8.17
CA ASP A 41 7.95 -9.39 7.91
C ASP A 41 7.60 -8.13 8.70
N LYS A 42 6.51 -8.13 9.48
CA LYS A 42 6.05 -6.98 10.24
C LYS A 42 6.11 -7.23 11.74
N ALA A 43 6.71 -6.27 12.47
CA ALA A 43 6.72 -6.29 13.93
C ALA A 43 5.46 -5.69 14.56
N ARG A 44 4.71 -4.89 13.79
CA ARG A 44 3.46 -4.22 14.20
C ARG A 44 2.58 -3.96 12.99
N TYR A 45 1.30 -3.76 13.24
CA TYR A 45 0.35 -3.33 12.23
C TYR A 45 -0.77 -2.51 12.86
N GLY A 46 -1.20 -1.47 12.18
CA GLY A 46 -2.27 -0.60 12.63
C GLY A 46 -2.89 0.18 11.48
N SER A 47 -3.78 1.12 11.81
CA SER A 47 -4.52 1.89 10.80
C SER A 47 -3.61 2.67 9.86
N PHE A 48 -2.47 3.18 10.34
CA PHE A 48 -1.52 3.91 9.49
C PHE A 48 -0.76 2.99 8.54
N ASP A 49 -0.45 1.76 8.96
CA ASP A 49 0.18 0.77 8.09
C ASP A 49 -0.78 0.38 6.96
N LYS A 50 -2.06 0.16 7.30
CA LYS A 50 -3.10 -0.09 6.30
C LYS A 50 -3.26 1.07 5.31
N LEU A 51 -3.30 2.30 5.80
CA LEU A 51 -3.41 3.48 4.93
C LEU A 51 -2.21 3.62 3.98
N ALA A 52 -1.01 3.31 4.44
CA ALA A 52 0.18 3.31 3.60
C ALA A 52 0.10 2.24 2.50
N GLU A 53 -0.30 1.01 2.84
CA GLU A 53 -0.50 -0.07 1.88
C GLU A 53 -1.59 0.24 0.85
N ASP A 54 -2.71 0.80 1.31
CA ASP A 54 -3.81 1.21 0.42
C ASP A 54 -3.34 2.33 -0.54
N ALA A 55 -2.53 3.29 -0.06
CA ALA A 55 -1.98 4.36 -0.89
C ALA A 55 -0.98 3.81 -1.93
N GLU A 56 -0.12 2.88 -1.55
CA GLU A 56 0.80 2.22 -2.47
C GLU A 56 0.05 1.43 -3.56
N SER A 57 -1.00 0.72 -3.17
CA SER A 57 -1.86 0.00 -4.12
C SER A 57 -2.52 0.95 -5.11
N GLN A 58 -3.10 2.06 -4.62
CA GLN A 58 -3.74 3.07 -5.47
C GLN A 58 -2.75 3.73 -6.43
N ILE A 59 -1.52 4.02 -5.99
CA ILE A 59 -0.48 4.58 -6.86
C ILE A 59 -0.09 3.57 -7.94
N ARG A 60 0.02 2.30 -7.59
CA ARG A 60 0.29 1.23 -8.56
C ARG A 60 -0.81 1.15 -9.60
N ASP A 61 -2.08 1.11 -9.17
CA ASP A 61 -3.24 1.06 -10.06
C ASP A 61 -3.23 2.24 -11.06
N ILE A 62 -2.91 3.46 -10.58
CA ILE A 62 -2.77 4.65 -11.45
C ILE A 62 -1.62 4.50 -12.44
N LEU A 63 -0.48 3.96 -12.01
CA LEU A 63 0.69 3.79 -12.88
C LEU A 63 0.53 2.66 -13.90
N GLU A 64 -0.32 1.69 -13.63
CA GLU A 64 -0.64 0.57 -14.52
C GLU A 64 -1.83 0.87 -15.45
N ASP A 65 -2.61 1.92 -15.16
CA ASP A 65 -3.73 2.35 -15.99
C ASP A 65 -3.22 2.90 -17.34
N GLU A 66 -3.70 2.34 -18.45
CA GLU A 66 -3.31 2.75 -19.80
C GLU A 66 -3.73 4.18 -20.13
N ASP A 67 -4.79 4.67 -19.53
CA ASP A 67 -5.35 6.02 -19.73
C ASP A 67 -4.72 7.08 -18.80
N CYS A 68 -3.71 6.71 -18.02
CA CYS A 68 -3.07 7.61 -17.08
C CYS A 68 -2.41 8.80 -17.77
N PRO A 69 -2.72 10.05 -17.37
CA PRO A 69 -2.13 11.24 -17.98
C PRO A 69 -0.64 11.45 -17.65
N ALA A 70 -0.09 10.64 -16.72
CA ALA A 70 1.28 10.75 -16.24
C ALA A 70 2.27 9.86 -17.02
N ALA A 71 2.30 9.96 -18.33
CA ALA A 71 3.09 9.10 -19.22
C ALA A 71 4.58 8.97 -18.85
N LYS A 72 5.20 10.06 -18.34
CA LYS A 72 6.60 10.03 -17.90
C LYS A 72 6.79 9.17 -16.63
N SER A 73 5.87 9.28 -15.67
CA SER A 73 5.90 8.48 -14.45
C SER A 73 5.67 7.01 -14.75
N GLN A 74 4.74 6.71 -15.65
CA GLN A 74 4.51 5.34 -16.13
C GLN A 74 5.74 4.76 -16.84
N ALA A 75 6.39 5.54 -17.71
CA ALA A 75 7.60 5.08 -18.39
C ALA A 75 8.72 4.75 -17.40
N LEU A 76 8.88 5.59 -16.38
CA LEU A 76 9.86 5.34 -15.31
C LEU A 76 9.49 4.09 -14.49
N TYR A 77 8.23 3.94 -14.11
CA TYR A 77 7.73 2.77 -13.39
C TYR A 77 7.96 1.49 -14.20
N ARG A 78 7.58 1.46 -15.47
CA ARG A 78 7.77 0.31 -16.36
C ARG A 78 9.26 -0.05 -16.51
N SER A 79 10.14 0.95 -16.66
CA SER A 79 11.58 0.69 -16.77
C SER A 79 12.17 0.11 -15.48
N PHE A 80 11.64 0.48 -14.32
CA PHE A 80 12.05 -0.07 -13.04
C PHE A 80 11.54 -1.50 -12.83
N MET A 81 10.35 -1.81 -13.34
CA MET A 81 9.73 -3.13 -13.21
C MET A 81 10.17 -4.13 -14.29
N ASP A 82 10.90 -3.68 -15.32
CA ASP A 82 11.44 -4.54 -16.38
C ASP A 82 12.72 -5.24 -15.92
N THR A 83 12.54 -6.28 -15.14
CA THR A 83 13.65 -7.06 -14.57
C THR A 83 14.52 -7.71 -15.64
N ASP A 84 13.95 -8.13 -16.76
CA ASP A 84 14.69 -8.77 -17.86
C ASP A 84 15.64 -7.76 -18.54
N ALA A 85 15.18 -6.54 -18.78
CA ALA A 85 16.03 -5.48 -19.32
C ALA A 85 17.12 -5.05 -18.33
N ILE A 86 16.82 -4.99 -17.04
CA ILE A 86 17.78 -4.68 -15.98
C ILE A 86 18.87 -5.74 -15.91
N GLU A 87 18.51 -7.02 -15.90
CA GLU A 87 19.44 -8.13 -15.89
C GLU A 87 20.32 -8.15 -17.17
N ALA A 88 19.73 -7.93 -18.34
CA ALA A 88 20.45 -7.85 -19.60
C ALA A 88 21.46 -6.69 -19.65
N ALA A 89 21.10 -5.54 -19.08
CA ALA A 89 21.98 -4.38 -19.02
C ALA A 89 23.16 -4.58 -18.04
N GLY A 90 22.95 -5.30 -16.95
CA GLY A 90 23.95 -5.56 -15.92
C GLY A 90 24.66 -4.29 -15.45
N ALA A 91 25.99 -4.29 -15.44
CA ALA A 91 26.80 -3.14 -15.05
C ALA A 91 27.08 -2.13 -16.18
N THR A 92 26.52 -2.34 -17.38
CA THR A 92 26.81 -1.49 -18.56
C THR A 92 26.47 0.00 -18.33
N PRO A 93 25.33 0.37 -17.69
CA PRO A 93 24.99 1.77 -17.49
C PRO A 93 25.94 2.56 -16.58
N ILE A 94 26.65 1.87 -15.68
CA ILE A 94 27.58 2.50 -14.73
C ILE A 94 29.03 2.43 -15.17
N ARG A 95 29.34 1.86 -16.32
CA ARG A 95 30.68 1.85 -16.88
C ARG A 95 31.06 3.24 -17.37
N PRO A 96 32.25 3.78 -16.99
CA PRO A 96 32.68 5.07 -17.50
C PRO A 96 32.83 5.01 -19.02
N PRO A 97 32.45 6.10 -19.73
CA PRO A 97 32.60 6.16 -21.17
C PRO A 97 34.06 5.98 -21.54
N THR A 98 34.32 5.05 -22.46
CA THR A 98 35.69 4.85 -22.97
C THR A 98 36.11 6.13 -23.68
N ARG A 99 37.11 6.84 -23.13
CA ARG A 99 37.71 8.00 -23.83
C ARG A 99 38.24 7.48 -25.17
N ARG A 100 37.60 7.89 -26.27
CA ARG A 100 38.24 7.78 -27.59
C ARG A 100 39.44 8.72 -27.56
N ARG A 101 40.63 8.20 -27.73
CA ARG A 101 41.86 8.94 -28.07
C ARG A 101 41.77 9.38 -29.53
#